data_d25cebd28cce4880273e461cf8317c2d
#
_entry.id   d25cebd28cce4880273e461cf8317c2d
#
_cell.length_a   1.000
_cell.length_b   1.000
_cell.length_c   1.000
_cell.angle_alpha   90.00
_cell.angle_beta   90.00
_cell.angle_gamma   90.00
#
_symmetry.space_group_name_H-M   'P 1'
#
loop_
_entity.id
_entity.type
_entity.pdbx_description
1 polymer ?
#
loop_
_entity_poly.entity_id
_entity_poly.type
_entity_poly.pdbx_seq_one_letter_code
_entity_poly.pdbx_strand_id
1 'polypeptide(L)'
;MAKQRIFDLPVTKGSFQVAGIVSGTQKDNFFTEKKAKNGKDFRAVTFGVEVNEGSSVYLSLNGMEQDNVFYSKRGDKEKGIKPETESVPWRDRYNFSKEGFTLIGVRTGVKKVVNSKGEEVNDKKILAPFDATKEIADNLKDEASIFSRGEIEFSTYNGRHQQRFVPNQVSLCRPIDFKADDFKQNALWTQVIIFTGVKPTEDKSEFVVSAKIVTYNTIED
;
A
#
# COMPACT_ATOMS: atom_id res chain seq x y z
N MET A 1 -21.94 -2.49 11.94
CA MET A 1 -21.68 -2.58 13.39
C MET A 1 -20.33 -1.92 13.69
N ALA A 2 -20.23 -1.12 14.76
CA ALA A 2 -18.98 -0.52 15.16
C ALA A 2 -18.04 -1.60 15.71
N LYS A 3 -16.81 -1.69 15.20
CA LYS A 3 -15.81 -2.63 15.71
C LYS A 3 -15.46 -2.25 17.15
N GLN A 4 -15.75 -3.15 18.10
CA GLN A 4 -15.40 -2.93 19.49
C GLN A 4 -13.89 -3.12 19.69
N ARG A 5 -13.21 -2.16 20.34
CA ARG A 5 -11.81 -2.31 20.72
C ARG A 5 -11.71 -3.26 21.91
N ILE A 6 -10.84 -4.27 21.80
CA ILE A 6 -10.53 -5.18 22.92
C ILE A 6 -9.58 -4.51 23.93
N PHE A 7 -8.84 -3.49 23.51
CA PHE A 7 -7.88 -2.76 24.34
C PHE A 7 -8.03 -1.26 24.13
N ASP A 8 -7.81 -0.48 25.19
CA ASP A 8 -7.74 1.00 25.13
C ASP A 8 -6.49 1.53 24.40
N LEU A 9 -5.62 0.64 23.95
CA LEU A 9 -4.41 1.01 23.22
C LEU A 9 -4.73 1.37 21.76
N PRO A 10 -4.12 2.42 21.23
CA PRO A 10 -4.26 2.76 19.82
C PRO A 10 -3.67 1.67 18.94
N VAL A 11 -4.25 1.47 17.76
CA VAL A 11 -3.69 0.59 16.73
C VAL A 11 -2.29 1.06 16.38
N THR A 12 -1.32 0.15 16.41
CA THR A 12 0.03 0.44 15.98
C THR A 12 0.11 0.37 14.46
N LYS A 13 0.75 1.37 13.86
CA LYS A 13 0.88 1.47 12.40
C LYS A 13 2.24 1.00 11.95
N GLY A 14 2.24 0.24 10.86
CA GLY A 14 3.44 -0.10 10.11
C GLY A 14 3.39 0.55 8.73
N SER A 15 4.56 0.94 8.22
CA SER A 15 4.70 1.48 6.87
C SER A 15 5.94 0.93 6.19
N PHE A 16 5.91 0.91 4.86
CA PHE A 16 7.06 0.52 4.06
C PHE A 16 7.32 1.53 2.94
N GLN A 17 8.55 1.55 2.47
CA GLN A 17 8.99 2.23 1.27
C GLN A 17 10.03 1.36 0.58
N VAL A 18 9.86 1.12 -0.71
CA VAL A 18 10.78 0.33 -1.52
C VAL A 18 10.98 0.96 -2.90
N ALA A 19 12.18 0.85 -3.43
CA ALA A 19 12.46 1.04 -4.85
C ALA A 19 13.16 -0.21 -5.37
N GLY A 20 12.75 -0.68 -6.55
CA GLY A 20 13.29 -1.92 -7.09
C GLY A 20 12.73 -2.26 -8.47
N ILE A 21 13.07 -3.44 -8.94
CA ILE A 21 12.69 -3.96 -10.24
C ILE A 21 11.50 -4.91 -10.08
N VAL A 22 10.47 -4.71 -10.88
CA VAL A 22 9.23 -5.51 -10.85
C VAL A 22 9.46 -6.91 -11.37
N SER A 23 8.82 -7.88 -10.73
CA SER A 23 8.80 -9.27 -11.15
C SER A 23 7.45 -9.94 -10.90
N GLY A 24 7.14 -10.95 -11.71
CA GLY A 24 5.97 -11.81 -11.53
C GLY A 24 4.67 -11.27 -12.11
N THR A 25 4.72 -10.29 -13.02
CA THR A 25 3.53 -9.78 -13.73
C THR A 25 2.99 -10.77 -14.77
N GLN A 26 3.75 -11.80 -15.11
CA GLN A 26 3.33 -12.87 -16.04
C GLN A 26 2.72 -14.08 -15.32
N LYS A 27 2.65 -14.07 -13.99
CA LYS A 27 2.09 -15.19 -13.21
C LYS A 27 0.56 -15.14 -13.24
N ASP A 28 -0.09 -16.30 -13.24
CA ASP A 28 -1.55 -16.43 -13.25
C ASP A 28 -2.23 -15.70 -12.08
N ASN A 29 -1.55 -15.57 -10.95
CA ASN A 29 -2.04 -14.91 -9.76
C ASN A 29 -1.63 -13.42 -9.65
N PHE A 30 -1.04 -12.85 -10.71
CA PHE A 30 -0.70 -11.43 -10.74
C PHE A 30 -1.93 -10.56 -10.58
N PHE A 31 -2.99 -10.82 -11.35
CA PHE A 31 -4.26 -10.12 -11.28
C PHE A 31 -5.41 -11.11 -11.12
N THR A 32 -6.31 -10.78 -10.22
CA THR A 32 -7.54 -11.56 -10.00
C THR A 32 -8.74 -10.62 -10.00
N GLU A 33 -9.78 -11.01 -10.74
CA GLU A 33 -11.08 -10.36 -10.73
C GLU A 33 -12.16 -11.40 -10.46
N LYS A 34 -13.03 -11.14 -9.49
CA LYS A 34 -14.11 -12.08 -9.11
C LYS A 34 -15.26 -11.36 -8.43
N LYS A 35 -16.42 -12.01 -8.39
CA LYS A 35 -17.52 -11.55 -7.53
C LYS A 35 -17.29 -12.01 -6.09
N ALA A 36 -17.42 -11.08 -5.16
CA ALA A 36 -17.43 -11.36 -3.73
C ALA A 36 -18.76 -11.99 -3.30
N LYS A 37 -18.82 -12.56 -2.11
CA LYS A 37 -20.06 -13.19 -1.59
C LYS A 37 -21.26 -12.25 -1.50
N ASN A 38 -21.03 -10.96 -1.39
CA ASN A 38 -22.06 -9.91 -1.37
C ASN A 38 -22.47 -9.42 -2.77
N GLY A 39 -22.01 -10.09 -3.85
CA GLY A 39 -22.31 -9.75 -5.23
C GLY A 39 -21.52 -8.60 -5.84
N LYS A 40 -20.71 -7.88 -5.06
CA LYS A 40 -19.85 -6.78 -5.53
C LYS A 40 -18.61 -7.34 -6.23
N ASP A 41 -18.10 -6.60 -7.21
CA ASP A 41 -16.87 -6.97 -7.89
C ASP A 41 -15.65 -6.68 -7.01
N PHE A 42 -14.72 -7.64 -6.98
CA PHE A 42 -13.48 -7.61 -6.23
C PHE A 42 -12.31 -7.81 -7.17
N ARG A 43 -11.26 -7.01 -6.99
CA ARG A 43 -10.00 -7.12 -7.72
C ARG A 43 -8.82 -7.19 -6.77
N ALA A 44 -7.80 -7.94 -7.16
CA ALA A 44 -6.53 -7.99 -6.47
C ALA A 44 -5.38 -8.04 -7.46
N VAL A 45 -4.25 -7.41 -7.10
CA VAL A 45 -3.00 -7.49 -7.83
C VAL A 45 -1.88 -7.81 -6.83
N THR A 46 -0.98 -8.76 -7.20
CA THR A 46 0.17 -9.15 -6.38
C THR A 46 1.40 -9.33 -7.26
N PHE A 47 2.49 -8.64 -6.91
CA PHE A 47 3.74 -8.67 -7.68
C PHE A 47 4.95 -8.55 -6.75
N GLY A 48 6.10 -9.00 -7.24
CA GLY A 48 7.37 -8.86 -6.57
C GLY A 48 8.05 -7.55 -6.94
N VAL A 49 8.82 -7.00 -6.01
CA VAL A 49 9.76 -5.91 -6.21
C VAL A 49 11.11 -6.38 -5.72
N GLU A 50 12.03 -6.64 -6.63
CA GLU A 50 13.41 -6.96 -6.30
C GLU A 50 14.10 -5.68 -5.87
N VAL A 51 14.56 -5.64 -4.62
CA VAL A 51 15.14 -4.43 -3.98
C VAL A 51 16.66 -4.50 -3.92
N ASN A 52 17.22 -5.66 -4.19
CA ASN A 52 18.63 -5.95 -4.34
C ASN A 52 18.76 -7.31 -5.03
N GLU A 53 19.92 -7.69 -5.55
CA GLU A 53 20.15 -9.01 -6.18
C GLU A 53 19.67 -10.14 -5.25
N GLY A 54 18.68 -10.92 -5.72
CA GLY A 54 18.11 -12.05 -5.00
C GLY A 54 17.21 -11.71 -3.81
N SER A 55 16.90 -10.44 -3.57
CA SER A 55 16.04 -10.00 -2.45
C SER A 55 14.78 -9.33 -2.96
N SER A 56 13.62 -9.95 -2.73
CA SER A 56 12.33 -9.47 -3.22
C SER A 56 11.33 -9.22 -2.10
N VAL A 57 10.54 -8.17 -2.25
CA VAL A 57 9.38 -7.84 -1.43
C VAL A 57 8.12 -8.03 -2.25
N TYR A 58 7.14 -8.76 -1.72
CA TYR A 58 5.87 -8.96 -2.41
C TYR A 58 4.84 -7.94 -1.95
N LEU A 59 4.33 -7.15 -2.90
CA LEU A 59 3.28 -6.17 -2.68
C LEU A 59 1.94 -6.75 -3.11
N SER A 60 0.89 -6.47 -2.33
CA SER A 60 -0.46 -6.95 -2.63
C SER A 60 -1.47 -5.84 -2.38
N LEU A 61 -2.18 -5.43 -3.42
CA LEU A 61 -3.28 -4.49 -3.36
C LEU A 61 -4.57 -5.21 -3.73
N ASN A 62 -5.61 -4.96 -2.97
CA ASN A 62 -6.96 -5.38 -3.34
C ASN A 62 -7.96 -4.24 -3.18
N GLY A 63 -9.06 -4.35 -3.89
CA GLY A 63 -10.17 -3.43 -3.80
C GLY A 63 -11.47 -4.11 -4.19
N MET A 64 -12.55 -3.60 -3.65
CA MET A 64 -13.91 -4.02 -3.96
C MET A 64 -14.74 -2.78 -4.22
N GLU A 65 -15.75 -2.89 -5.09
CA GLU A 65 -16.73 -1.83 -5.25
C GLU A 65 -17.36 -1.45 -3.92
N GLN A 66 -17.48 -0.15 -3.67
CA GLN A 66 -18.05 0.41 -2.46
C GLN A 66 -19.34 1.16 -2.80
N ASP A 67 -20.12 1.53 -1.80
CA ASP A 67 -21.27 2.41 -2.02
C ASP A 67 -20.80 3.86 -2.20
N ASN A 68 -19.71 4.23 -1.50
CA ASN A 68 -19.11 5.55 -1.55
C ASN A 68 -17.59 5.48 -1.58
N VAL A 69 -16.96 6.55 -2.05
CA VAL A 69 -15.56 6.90 -1.82
C VAL A 69 -15.45 8.10 -0.91
N PHE A 70 -14.26 8.34 -0.36
CA PHE A 70 -14.02 9.46 0.54
C PHE A 70 -12.96 10.39 -0.04
N TYR A 71 -13.24 11.67 0.04
CA TYR A 71 -12.32 12.75 -0.26
C TYR A 71 -11.94 13.44 1.03
N SER A 72 -10.68 13.81 1.17
CA SER A 72 -10.20 14.52 2.35
C SER A 72 -9.50 15.82 2.00
N LYS A 73 -9.70 16.82 2.85
CA LYS A 73 -8.95 18.05 2.87
C LYS A 73 -8.06 18.08 4.10
N ARG A 74 -6.78 18.32 3.88
CA ARG A 74 -5.81 18.36 4.97
C ARG A 74 -6.11 19.52 5.93
N GLY A 75 -6.13 19.23 7.21
CA GLY A 75 -6.14 20.25 8.25
C GLY A 75 -4.79 20.96 8.37
N ASP A 76 -4.80 22.08 9.07
CA ASP A 76 -3.59 22.85 9.43
C ASP A 76 -3.52 22.93 10.95
N LYS A 77 -2.59 22.21 11.54
CA LYS A 77 -2.43 22.16 13.01
C LYS A 77 -1.99 23.51 13.60
N GLU A 78 -1.19 24.27 12.87
CA GLU A 78 -0.70 25.57 13.34
C GLU A 78 -1.82 26.59 13.40
N LYS A 79 -2.79 26.48 12.47
CA LYS A 79 -3.99 27.33 12.42
C LYS A 79 -5.20 26.72 13.15
N GLY A 80 -5.06 25.57 13.80
CA GLY A 80 -6.16 24.90 14.47
C GLY A 80 -7.24 24.35 13.52
N ILE A 81 -6.96 24.26 12.22
CA ILE A 81 -7.90 23.76 11.21
C ILE A 81 -7.89 22.23 11.25
N LYS A 82 -9.05 21.63 11.50
CA LYS A 82 -9.20 20.16 11.48
C LYS A 82 -9.29 19.64 10.04
N PRO A 83 -8.85 18.40 9.78
CA PRO A 83 -9.09 17.77 8.49
C PRO A 83 -10.60 17.57 8.27
N GLU A 84 -11.02 17.75 7.02
CA GLU A 84 -12.39 17.52 6.58
C GLU A 84 -12.47 16.29 5.70
N THR A 85 -13.61 15.61 5.71
CA THR A 85 -13.87 14.42 4.88
C THR A 85 -15.25 14.53 4.25
N GLU A 86 -15.32 14.27 2.94
CA GLU A 86 -16.56 14.23 2.16
C GLU A 86 -16.79 12.81 1.65
N SER A 87 -18.03 12.34 1.72
CA SER A 87 -18.47 11.06 1.18
C SER A 87 -19.13 11.28 -0.18
N VAL A 88 -18.65 10.62 -1.21
CA VAL A 88 -19.11 10.76 -2.59
C VAL A 88 -19.60 9.42 -3.10
N PRO A 89 -20.79 9.31 -3.73
CA PRO A 89 -21.28 8.07 -4.30
C PRO A 89 -20.27 7.42 -5.26
N TRP A 90 -20.19 6.11 -5.24
CA TRP A 90 -19.24 5.33 -6.06
C TRP A 90 -19.29 5.68 -7.55
N ARG A 91 -20.49 5.87 -8.11
CA ARG A 91 -20.68 6.24 -9.52
C ARG A 91 -20.03 7.58 -9.88
N ASP A 92 -19.92 8.50 -8.91
CA ASP A 92 -19.43 9.87 -9.10
C ASP A 92 -18.00 10.03 -8.61
N ARG A 93 -17.29 8.92 -8.28
CA ARG A 93 -15.99 8.89 -7.61
C ARG A 93 -14.87 9.69 -8.29
N TYR A 94 -14.99 9.99 -9.56
CA TYR A 94 -14.02 10.81 -10.31
C TYR A 94 -14.61 12.13 -10.84
N ASN A 95 -15.88 12.36 -10.62
CA ASN A 95 -16.57 13.58 -11.05
C ASN A 95 -16.62 14.66 -9.93
N PHE A 96 -16.25 14.30 -8.70
CA PHE A 96 -16.23 15.21 -7.57
C PHE A 96 -15.02 16.15 -7.66
N SER A 97 -15.30 17.47 -7.57
CA SER A 97 -14.27 18.50 -7.52
C SER A 97 -14.66 19.53 -6.46
N LYS A 98 -13.86 19.65 -5.42
CA LYS A 98 -13.98 20.66 -4.37
C LYS A 98 -12.59 21.11 -3.98
N GLU A 99 -12.37 22.42 -3.89
CA GLU A 99 -11.05 22.98 -3.64
C GLU A 99 -10.39 22.42 -2.36
N GLY A 100 -9.16 21.95 -2.51
CA GLY A 100 -8.35 21.38 -1.43
C GLY A 100 -8.72 19.94 -1.06
N PHE A 101 -9.75 19.33 -1.66
CA PHE A 101 -10.12 17.95 -1.42
C PHE A 101 -9.41 17.01 -2.40
N THR A 102 -8.94 15.89 -1.88
CA THR A 102 -8.26 14.83 -2.64
C THR A 102 -8.87 13.49 -2.28
N LEU A 103 -9.08 12.62 -3.29
CA LEU A 103 -9.57 11.25 -3.09
C LEU A 103 -8.65 10.49 -2.14
N ILE A 104 -9.22 9.84 -1.13
CA ILE A 104 -8.52 8.86 -0.31
C ILE A 104 -8.40 7.57 -1.13
N GLY A 105 -7.22 7.33 -1.70
CA GLY A 105 -6.99 6.25 -2.63
C GLY A 105 -5.52 5.96 -2.86
N VAL A 106 -5.25 5.17 -3.87
CA VAL A 106 -3.91 4.74 -4.28
C VAL A 106 -3.37 5.68 -5.36
N ARG A 107 -2.15 6.19 -5.16
CA ARG A 107 -1.44 6.98 -6.15
C ARG A 107 -0.74 6.05 -7.13
N THR A 108 -1.15 6.08 -8.40
CA THR A 108 -0.52 5.32 -9.47
C THR A 108 0.26 6.24 -10.40
N GLY A 109 1.30 5.70 -11.00
CA GLY A 109 2.11 6.35 -12.04
C GLY A 109 2.86 5.28 -12.83
N VAL A 110 2.15 4.20 -13.18
CA VAL A 110 2.71 2.98 -13.82
C VAL A 110 2.68 3.04 -15.35
N LYS A 111 2.17 4.13 -15.91
CA LYS A 111 2.12 4.39 -17.35
C LYS A 111 2.85 5.68 -17.66
N LYS A 112 3.51 5.73 -18.82
CA LYS A 112 4.11 6.94 -19.39
C LYS A 112 3.14 7.62 -20.36
N VAL A 113 3.14 8.94 -20.34
CA VAL A 113 2.38 9.80 -21.27
C VAL A 113 3.26 10.99 -21.67
N VAL A 114 3.00 11.56 -22.84
CA VAL A 114 3.67 12.79 -23.28
C VAL A 114 2.88 13.99 -22.75
N ASN A 115 3.56 14.87 -22.02
CA ASN A 115 2.95 16.09 -21.49
C ASN A 115 2.83 17.19 -22.57
N SER A 116 2.23 18.33 -22.24
CA SER A 116 2.06 19.47 -23.14
C SER A 116 3.38 20.10 -23.63
N LYS A 117 4.50 19.77 -23.00
CA LYS A 117 5.85 20.20 -23.41
C LYS A 117 6.57 19.19 -24.28
N GLY A 118 5.93 18.07 -24.64
CA GLY A 118 6.54 16.97 -25.40
C GLY A 118 7.46 16.05 -24.57
N GLU A 119 7.43 16.15 -23.23
CA GLU A 119 8.26 15.34 -22.35
C GLU A 119 7.50 14.08 -21.92
N GLU A 120 8.19 12.94 -21.85
CA GLU A 120 7.64 11.70 -21.32
C GLU A 120 7.63 11.75 -19.79
N VAL A 121 6.42 11.68 -19.21
CA VAL A 121 6.19 11.74 -17.77
C VAL A 121 5.29 10.60 -17.31
N ASN A 122 5.34 10.27 -16.03
CA ASN A 122 4.39 9.29 -15.47
C ASN A 122 2.97 9.86 -15.45
N ASP A 123 2.01 9.09 -15.94
CA ASP A 123 0.56 9.38 -15.84
C ASP A 123 0.10 9.22 -14.39
N LYS A 124 0.23 10.29 -13.62
CA LYS A 124 -0.07 10.29 -12.18
C LYS A 124 -1.58 10.40 -11.95
N LYS A 125 -2.14 9.37 -11.30
CA LYS A 125 -3.56 9.31 -10.92
C LYS A 125 -3.70 9.02 -9.43
N ILE A 126 -4.85 9.40 -8.86
CA ILE A 126 -5.30 8.91 -7.56
C ILE A 126 -6.59 8.14 -7.82
N LEU A 127 -6.57 6.85 -7.54
CA LEU A 127 -7.65 5.92 -7.86
C LEU A 127 -8.16 5.22 -6.60
N ALA A 128 -9.45 4.88 -6.60
CA ALA A 128 -9.97 3.94 -5.62
C ALA A 128 -9.20 2.61 -5.72
N PRO A 129 -8.97 1.86 -4.63
CA PRO A 129 -8.18 0.63 -4.68
C PRO A 129 -8.66 -0.38 -5.76
N PHE A 130 -9.96 -0.49 -5.97
CA PHE A 130 -10.56 -1.32 -7.02
C PHE A 130 -10.10 -0.95 -8.44
N ASP A 131 -10.03 0.35 -8.74
CA ASP A 131 -9.59 0.83 -10.05
C ASP A 131 -8.05 0.84 -10.16
N ALA A 132 -7.36 1.11 -9.05
CA ALA A 132 -5.90 1.08 -9.00
C ALA A 132 -5.34 -0.32 -9.27
N THR A 133 -6.00 -1.38 -8.82
CA THR A 133 -5.59 -2.77 -9.14
C THR A 133 -5.60 -3.02 -10.64
N LYS A 134 -6.63 -2.55 -11.34
CA LYS A 134 -6.73 -2.68 -12.80
C LYS A 134 -5.70 -1.82 -13.53
N GLU A 135 -5.52 -0.57 -13.11
CA GLU A 135 -4.50 0.34 -13.69
C GLU A 135 -3.09 -0.28 -13.58
N ILE A 136 -2.78 -0.88 -12.43
CA ILE A 136 -1.50 -1.58 -12.22
C ILE A 136 -1.43 -2.83 -13.11
N ALA A 137 -2.47 -3.64 -13.15
CA ALA A 137 -2.48 -4.87 -13.95
C ALA A 137 -2.30 -4.62 -15.45
N ASP A 138 -2.95 -3.58 -15.97
CA ASP A 138 -2.90 -3.25 -17.40
C ASP A 138 -1.55 -2.65 -17.84
N ASN A 139 -0.86 -1.93 -16.95
CA ASN A 139 0.28 -1.10 -17.33
C ASN A 139 1.62 -1.53 -16.73
N LEU A 140 1.65 -2.20 -15.57
CA LEU A 140 2.88 -2.65 -14.94
C LEU A 140 3.44 -3.89 -15.65
N LYS A 141 4.76 -3.90 -15.91
CA LYS A 141 5.45 -5.01 -16.58
C LYS A 141 6.65 -5.44 -15.75
N ASP A 142 7.05 -6.71 -15.89
CA ASP A 142 8.32 -7.19 -15.36
C ASP A 142 9.47 -6.32 -15.88
N GLU A 143 10.53 -6.24 -15.09
CA GLU A 143 11.73 -5.44 -15.35
C GLU A 143 11.53 -3.91 -15.23
N ALA A 144 10.31 -3.43 -15.02
CA ALA A 144 10.08 -2.02 -14.76
C ALA A 144 10.70 -1.61 -13.41
N SER A 145 11.44 -0.50 -13.39
CA SER A 145 11.92 0.11 -12.15
C SER A 145 10.82 0.96 -11.53
N ILE A 146 10.46 0.65 -10.28
CA ILE A 146 9.39 1.35 -9.56
C ILE A 146 9.84 1.85 -8.19
N PHE A 147 9.14 2.86 -7.73
CA PHE A 147 9.05 3.27 -6.34
C PHE A 147 7.66 2.93 -5.81
N SER A 148 7.60 2.31 -4.65
CA SER A 148 6.34 2.03 -3.95
C SER A 148 6.47 2.35 -2.48
N ARG A 149 5.36 2.77 -1.89
CA ARG A 149 5.21 2.91 -0.43
C ARG A 149 3.78 2.59 -0.02
N GLY A 150 3.62 2.25 1.25
CA GLY A 150 2.30 1.88 1.75
C GLY A 150 2.33 1.48 3.21
N GLU A 151 1.36 0.70 3.59
CA GLU A 151 1.15 0.23 4.96
C GLU A 151 1.48 -1.25 5.08
N ILE A 152 1.92 -1.66 6.28
CA ILE A 152 2.10 -3.05 6.64
C ILE A 152 0.85 -3.48 7.40
N GLU A 153 0.10 -4.40 6.83
CA GLU A 153 -1.08 -4.98 7.47
C GLU A 153 -0.72 -6.32 8.10
N PHE A 154 -1.16 -6.51 9.34
CA PHE A 154 -1.06 -7.76 10.05
C PHE A 154 -2.46 -8.33 10.26
N SER A 155 -2.62 -9.61 10.00
CA SER A 155 -3.87 -10.32 10.20
C SER A 155 -3.60 -11.73 10.72
N THR A 156 -4.64 -12.37 11.26
CA THR A 156 -4.59 -13.80 11.62
C THR A 156 -5.68 -14.50 10.83
N TYR A 157 -5.28 -15.54 10.09
CA TYR A 157 -6.20 -16.39 9.34
C TYR A 157 -5.92 -17.85 9.67
N ASN A 158 -6.94 -18.58 10.09
CA ASN A 158 -6.83 -19.98 10.52
C ASN A 158 -5.70 -20.19 11.55
N GLY A 159 -5.57 -19.29 12.53
CA GLY A 159 -4.53 -19.34 13.57
C GLY A 159 -3.11 -19.00 13.10
N ARG A 160 -2.92 -18.63 11.83
CA ARG A 160 -1.62 -18.23 11.28
C ARG A 160 -1.55 -16.72 11.14
N HIS A 161 -0.49 -16.14 11.69
CA HIS A 161 -0.20 -14.72 11.50
C HIS A 161 0.28 -14.48 10.07
N GLN A 162 -0.30 -13.47 9.46
CA GLN A 162 0.05 -13.03 8.11
C GLN A 162 0.47 -11.58 8.13
N GLN A 163 1.46 -11.25 7.31
CA GLN A 163 1.92 -9.89 7.06
C GLN A 163 1.75 -9.60 5.58
N ARG A 164 1.24 -8.42 5.26
CA ARG A 164 1.00 -7.99 3.90
C ARG A 164 1.48 -6.55 3.70
N PHE A 165 2.22 -6.31 2.63
CA PHE A 165 2.63 -4.98 2.20
C PHE A 165 1.59 -4.44 1.22
N VAL A 166 0.80 -3.47 1.68
CA VAL A 166 -0.31 -2.88 0.91
C VAL A 166 0.10 -1.51 0.39
N PRO A 167 0.36 -1.36 -0.92
CA PRO A 167 0.79 -0.10 -1.48
C PRO A 167 -0.34 0.93 -1.52
N ASN A 168 -0.03 2.16 -1.12
CA ASN A 168 -0.85 3.35 -1.36
C ASN A 168 -0.22 4.27 -2.41
N GLN A 169 0.95 3.90 -2.92
CA GLN A 169 1.60 4.49 -4.08
C GLN A 169 2.41 3.44 -4.84
N VAL A 170 2.26 3.42 -6.18
CA VAL A 170 3.08 2.64 -7.11
C VAL A 170 3.38 3.53 -8.32
N SER A 171 4.64 3.82 -8.58
CA SER A 171 5.03 4.72 -9.68
C SER A 171 6.33 4.25 -10.32
N LEU A 172 6.42 4.36 -11.64
CA LEU A 172 7.70 4.19 -12.34
C LEU A 172 8.73 5.19 -11.78
N CYS A 173 9.97 4.77 -11.67
CA CYS A 173 11.08 5.62 -11.27
C CYS A 173 12.21 5.55 -12.30
N ARG A 174 13.35 6.16 -11.99
CA ARG A 174 14.56 6.03 -12.83
C ARG A 174 14.98 4.57 -12.88
N PRO A 175 15.57 4.11 -14.01
CA PRO A 175 16.11 2.76 -14.09
C PRO A 175 17.03 2.45 -12.91
N ILE A 176 16.87 1.27 -12.34
CA ILE A 176 17.66 0.77 -11.20
C ILE A 176 18.63 -0.26 -11.77
N ASP A 177 19.92 -0.07 -11.48
CA ASP A 177 20.97 -1.04 -11.77
C ASP A 177 21.63 -1.41 -10.43
N PHE A 178 21.44 -2.66 -10.00
CA PHE A 178 22.00 -3.15 -8.72
C PHE A 178 23.52 -3.27 -8.74
N LYS A 179 24.13 -3.25 -9.94
CA LYS A 179 25.60 -3.35 -10.13
C LYS A 179 26.28 -2.00 -10.27
N ALA A 180 25.50 -0.91 -10.30
CA ALA A 180 26.07 0.43 -10.38
C ALA A 180 26.84 0.79 -9.10
N ASP A 181 28.00 1.41 -9.23
CA ASP A 181 28.86 1.78 -8.09
C ASP A 181 28.17 2.72 -7.08
N ASP A 182 27.21 3.52 -7.55
CA ASP A 182 26.43 4.44 -6.74
C ASP A 182 25.08 3.88 -6.28
N PHE A 183 24.80 2.60 -6.54
CA PHE A 183 23.56 1.97 -6.11
C PHE A 183 23.42 2.01 -4.59
N LYS A 184 22.24 2.49 -4.15
CA LYS A 184 21.84 2.47 -2.74
C LYS A 184 20.50 1.80 -2.62
N GLN A 185 20.47 0.71 -1.90
CA GLN A 185 19.22 -0.01 -1.61
C GLN A 185 18.23 0.92 -0.91
N ASN A 186 17.01 0.97 -1.44
CA ASN A 186 15.89 1.68 -0.84
C ASN A 186 14.80 0.66 -0.47
N ALA A 187 14.95 0.09 0.72
CA ALA A 187 13.97 -0.84 1.30
C ALA A 187 13.89 -0.52 2.80
N LEU A 188 12.86 0.24 3.18
CA LEU A 188 12.67 0.76 4.53
C LEU A 188 11.34 0.27 5.10
N TRP A 189 11.38 -0.23 6.33
CA TRP A 189 10.20 -0.61 7.12
C TRP A 189 10.20 0.15 8.43
N THR A 190 9.06 0.64 8.80
CA THR A 190 8.83 1.28 10.10
C THR A 190 7.60 0.66 10.73
N GLN A 191 7.71 0.20 11.97
CA GLN A 191 6.60 -0.35 12.73
C GLN A 191 6.60 0.21 14.14
N VAL A 192 5.47 0.77 14.55
CA VAL A 192 5.23 1.11 15.95
C VAL A 192 4.93 -0.17 16.72
N ILE A 193 5.66 -0.42 17.77
CA ILE A 193 5.56 -1.64 18.59
C ILE A 193 5.34 -1.29 20.06
N ILE A 194 4.75 -2.23 20.80
CA ILE A 194 4.77 -2.24 22.26
C ILE A 194 5.91 -3.17 22.67
N PHE A 195 6.99 -2.59 23.18
CA PHE A 195 8.14 -3.35 23.69
C PHE A 195 7.73 -4.17 24.91
N THR A 196 8.05 -5.47 24.93
CA THR A 196 7.73 -6.36 26.04
C THR A 196 8.95 -7.03 26.68
N GLY A 197 10.10 -7.01 26.04
CA GLY A 197 11.32 -7.57 26.60
C GLY A 197 12.46 -7.66 25.60
N VAL A 198 13.65 -7.90 26.13
CA VAL A 198 14.87 -8.16 25.34
C VAL A 198 15.66 -9.30 26.00
N LYS A 199 16.22 -10.16 25.19
CA LYS A 199 17.10 -11.25 25.63
C LYS A 199 18.31 -11.33 24.68
N PRO A 200 19.52 -11.54 25.18
CA PRO A 200 20.65 -11.84 24.31
C PRO A 200 20.46 -13.19 23.65
N THR A 201 21.04 -13.40 22.47
CA THR A 201 21.20 -14.71 21.85
C THR A 201 22.14 -15.60 22.68
N GLU A 202 22.17 -16.90 22.44
CA GLU A 202 23.01 -17.83 23.18
C GLU A 202 24.51 -17.49 23.08
N ASP A 203 24.93 -17.05 21.89
CA ASP A 203 26.31 -16.60 21.62
C ASP A 203 26.58 -15.15 22.03
N LYS A 204 25.55 -14.44 22.52
CA LYS A 204 25.59 -13.02 22.93
C LYS A 204 26.02 -12.03 21.85
N SER A 205 25.98 -12.44 20.58
CA SER A 205 26.30 -11.58 19.44
C SER A 205 25.16 -10.61 19.08
N GLU A 206 23.92 -10.97 19.42
CA GLU A 206 22.71 -10.24 19.06
C GLU A 206 21.73 -10.20 20.23
N PHE A 207 20.67 -9.41 20.07
CA PHE A 207 19.56 -9.33 21.02
C PHE A 207 18.24 -9.64 20.31
N VAL A 208 17.45 -10.51 20.92
CA VAL A 208 16.06 -10.77 20.51
C VAL A 208 15.15 -9.81 21.25
N VAL A 209 14.46 -8.96 20.48
CA VAL A 209 13.48 -8.01 21.02
C VAL A 209 12.09 -8.63 20.91
N SER A 210 11.41 -8.79 22.03
CA SER A 210 10.01 -9.20 22.11
C SER A 210 9.10 -7.97 22.04
N ALA A 211 8.12 -8.00 21.16
CA ALA A 211 7.22 -6.87 20.95
C ALA A 211 5.81 -7.35 20.59
N LYS A 212 4.83 -6.48 20.82
CA LYS A 212 3.43 -6.66 20.39
C LYS A 212 3.02 -5.57 19.43
N ILE A 213 2.14 -5.94 18.49
CA ILE A 213 1.48 -5.05 17.56
C ILE A 213 0.00 -5.07 17.89
N VAL A 214 -0.61 -3.88 18.04
CA VAL A 214 -2.05 -3.75 18.25
C VAL A 214 -2.73 -3.63 16.89
N THR A 215 -3.57 -4.60 16.56
CA THR A 215 -4.42 -4.60 15.35
C THR A 215 -5.89 -4.46 15.76
N TYR A 216 -6.76 -4.19 14.80
CA TYR A 216 -8.20 -4.31 15.03
C TYR A 216 -8.56 -5.79 15.07
N ASN A 217 -9.12 -6.25 16.19
CA ASN A 217 -9.83 -7.51 16.26
C ASN A 217 -11.33 -7.23 16.13
N THR A 218 -11.99 -7.96 15.26
CA THR A 218 -13.44 -8.13 15.30
C THR A 218 -13.73 -9.32 16.19
N ILE A 219 -14.55 -9.14 17.21
CA ILE A 219 -15.21 -10.27 17.87
C ILE A 219 -16.33 -10.66 16.88
N GLU A 220 -16.24 -11.87 16.35
CA GLU A 220 -17.36 -12.51 15.67
C GLU A 220 -18.23 -13.11 16.77
N ASP A 221 -19.50 -12.65 16.86
CA ASP A 221 -20.53 -13.25 17.69
C ASP A 221 -21.01 -14.58 17.07
#